data_7c24ff62f84f3ec6e241c7a98e3be5a2
#
_entry.id   7c24ff62f84f3ec6e241c7a98e3be5a2
#
_cell.length_a   1.000
_cell.length_b   1.000
_cell.length_c   1.000
_cell.angle_alpha   90.00
_cell.angle_beta   90.00
_cell.angle_gamma   90.00
#
_symmetry.space_group_name_H-M   'P 1'
#
loop_
_entity.id
_entity.type
_entity.pdbx_description
1 polymer ?
#
loop_
_entity_poly.entity_id
_entity_poly.type
_entity_poly.pdbx_seq_one_letter_code
_entity_poly.pdbx_strand_id
1 'polypeptide(L)'
;MIARFWGPTVAVLFTCLVGMSFFGYEIPLALWIVSAVIFFGGALTYIFMQGMGLYVIKRLIETLFVVWVIASLTFLLLRVMPGGPFDSEKALPPEVMENLARKYHLNDTVPQQYLSYMNDLLHGDLGESYKYVGRNITSIIAESLPNSVQLGIYALIISYLIGIPAGVLAGWKQGTALDFSAMFLAISGVSLPSFLMAPIFILIFCFWLNWLPVALWDGPSTYILPMVILGIRPAAQIARLTRASVLEVIHSDYIRTARAKGLDARTILFKHVLRNSLIPVLSLSGPLMAAILTGSFVIEQIFAIPGIAKHLVVSVTNRDYPLILGTTLLFSVMLVVANLITDLLMAVIDPRVKMT
;
A
#
# COMPACT_ATOMS: atom_id res chain seq x y z
N MET A 1 28.82 5.17 11.67
CA MET A 1 28.30 6.01 12.76
C MET A 1 26.97 6.70 12.39
N ILE A 2 26.85 7.29 11.21
CA ILE A 2 25.63 7.98 10.72
C ILE A 2 24.40 7.05 10.67
N ALA A 3 24.53 5.82 10.18
CA ALA A 3 23.41 4.85 10.10
C ALA A 3 22.85 4.40 11.47
N ARG A 4 23.62 4.49 12.56
CA ARG A 4 23.15 4.15 13.91
C ARG A 4 22.24 5.21 14.51
N PHE A 5 22.33 6.46 14.07
CA PHE A 5 21.52 7.57 14.57
C PHE A 5 20.34 7.92 13.67
N TRP A 6 20.43 7.66 12.36
CA TRP A 6 19.43 8.06 11.38
C TRP A 6 18.15 7.21 11.42
N GLY A 7 18.29 5.89 11.47
CA GLY A 7 17.14 4.98 11.50
C GLY A 7 16.17 5.24 12.67
N PRO A 8 16.66 5.33 13.92
CA PRO A 8 15.79 5.59 15.08
C PRO A 8 15.11 6.96 15.04
N THR A 9 15.81 8.03 14.64
CA THR A 9 15.24 9.40 14.61
C THR A 9 14.15 9.55 13.56
N VAL A 10 14.31 8.96 12.39
CA VAL A 10 13.28 9.01 11.34
C VAL A 10 12.09 8.11 11.68
N ALA A 11 12.33 6.95 12.29
CA ALA A 11 11.26 6.08 12.78
C ALA A 11 10.41 6.80 13.85
N VAL A 12 11.03 7.53 14.77
CA VAL A 12 10.34 8.34 15.79
C VAL A 12 9.53 9.46 15.13
N LEU A 13 10.10 10.21 14.18
CA LEU A 13 9.39 11.25 13.44
C LEU A 13 8.17 10.69 12.70
N PHE A 14 8.33 9.59 11.98
CA PHE A 14 7.23 8.94 11.27
C PHE A 14 6.14 8.46 12.22
N THR A 15 6.52 7.84 13.34
CA THR A 15 5.57 7.39 14.38
C THR A 15 4.82 8.56 15.01
N CYS A 16 5.50 9.68 15.27
CA CYS A 16 4.86 10.90 15.76
C CYS A 16 3.86 11.48 14.75
N LEU A 17 4.22 11.56 13.47
CA LEU A 17 3.32 12.05 12.43
C LEU A 17 2.09 11.15 12.29
N VAL A 18 2.27 9.83 12.29
CA VAL A 18 1.14 8.87 12.24
C VAL A 18 0.25 9.03 13.47
N GLY A 19 0.85 9.16 14.66
CA GLY A 19 0.10 9.39 15.92
C GLY A 19 -0.69 10.69 15.88
N MET A 20 -0.09 11.80 15.46
CA MET A 20 -0.77 13.09 15.35
C MET A 20 -1.92 13.02 14.33
N SER A 21 -1.71 12.40 13.17
CA SER A 21 -2.75 12.19 12.17
C SER A 21 -3.90 11.33 12.72
N PHE A 22 -3.60 10.31 13.51
CA PHE A 22 -4.62 9.46 14.15
C PHE A 22 -5.51 10.24 15.11
N PHE A 23 -4.93 11.20 15.86
CA PHE A 23 -5.69 12.07 16.77
C PHE A 23 -6.38 13.26 16.10
N GLY A 24 -6.48 13.28 14.78
CA GLY A 24 -7.25 14.27 14.03
C GLY A 24 -6.50 15.58 13.74
N TYR A 25 -5.18 15.63 13.96
CA TYR A 25 -4.37 16.77 13.53
C TYR A 25 -4.17 16.69 12.02
N GLU A 26 -4.58 17.74 11.30
CA GLU A 26 -4.30 17.88 9.87
C GLU A 26 -2.80 18.10 9.67
N ILE A 27 -2.10 17.05 9.26
CA ILE A 27 -0.68 17.15 8.95
C ILE A 27 -0.56 17.54 7.48
N PRO A 28 0.05 18.69 7.16
CA PRO A 28 0.27 19.10 5.78
C PRO A 28 0.99 17.99 4.99
N LEU A 29 0.52 17.73 3.77
CA LEU A 29 1.13 16.75 2.86
C LEU A 29 2.64 16.99 2.69
N ALA A 30 3.06 18.26 2.76
CA ALA A 30 4.46 18.65 2.73
C ALA A 30 5.31 17.99 3.83
N LEU A 31 4.80 17.82 5.04
CA LEU A 31 5.54 17.16 6.12
C LEU A 31 5.68 15.66 5.88
N TRP A 32 4.68 15.01 5.29
CA TRP A 32 4.77 13.61 4.87
C TRP A 32 5.82 13.43 3.75
N ILE A 33 5.79 14.32 2.76
CA ILE A 33 6.77 14.31 1.67
C ILE A 33 8.17 14.56 2.21
N VAL A 34 8.38 15.57 3.06
CA VAL A 34 9.68 15.89 3.64
C VAL A 34 10.20 14.72 4.47
N SER A 35 9.39 14.10 5.31
CA SER A 35 9.81 12.94 6.11
C SER A 35 10.19 11.74 5.24
N ALA A 36 9.42 11.50 4.17
CA ALA A 36 9.72 10.47 3.18
C ALA A 36 11.03 10.76 2.43
N VAL A 37 11.22 11.99 1.93
CA VAL A 37 12.44 12.42 1.23
C VAL A 37 13.68 12.29 2.13
N ILE A 38 13.57 12.69 3.38
CA ILE A 38 14.66 12.54 4.36
C ILE A 38 14.97 11.05 4.58
N PHE A 39 13.97 10.21 4.78
CA PHE A 39 14.16 8.77 4.96
C PHE A 39 14.80 8.12 3.74
N PHE A 40 14.26 8.38 2.56
CA PHE A 40 14.77 7.81 1.31
C PHE A 40 16.13 8.36 0.94
N GLY A 41 16.38 9.66 1.08
CA GLY A 41 17.68 10.27 0.84
C GLY A 41 18.78 9.67 1.72
N GLY A 42 18.48 9.44 3.00
CA GLY A 42 19.43 8.81 3.91
C GLY A 42 19.66 7.33 3.63
N ALA A 43 18.61 6.59 3.29
CA ALA A 43 18.75 5.19 2.87
C ALA A 43 19.56 5.07 1.57
N LEU A 44 19.28 5.91 0.58
CA LEU A 44 20.01 5.97 -0.66
C LEU A 44 21.49 6.31 -0.44
N THR A 45 21.80 7.37 0.34
CA THR A 45 23.20 7.73 0.64
C THR A 45 23.93 6.60 1.36
N TYR A 46 23.29 5.93 2.31
CA TYR A 46 23.86 4.77 2.99
C TYR A 46 24.16 3.62 2.01
N ILE A 47 23.26 3.31 1.10
CA ILE A 47 23.40 2.25 0.09
C ILE A 47 24.52 2.62 -0.90
N PHE A 48 24.60 3.87 -1.35
CA PHE A 48 25.69 4.35 -2.20
C PHE A 48 27.04 4.23 -1.51
N MET A 49 27.13 4.59 -0.23
CA MET A 49 28.38 4.44 0.56
C MET A 49 28.78 2.95 0.75
N GLN A 50 27.85 2.02 0.64
CA GLN A 50 28.12 0.58 0.66
C GLN A 50 28.55 0.00 -0.70
N GLY A 51 28.70 0.83 -1.73
CA GLY A 51 29.07 0.40 -3.07
C GLY A 51 27.93 -0.21 -3.90
N MET A 52 26.68 -0.08 -3.45
CA MET A 52 25.50 -0.63 -4.13
C MET A 52 24.82 0.35 -5.09
N GLY A 53 25.53 1.39 -5.54
CA GLY A 53 24.95 2.40 -6.44
C GLY A 53 24.39 1.81 -7.74
N LEU A 54 25.08 0.82 -8.31
CA LEU A 54 24.63 0.15 -9.54
C LEU A 54 23.29 -0.61 -9.33
N TYR A 55 23.11 -1.23 -8.18
CA TYR A 55 21.84 -1.90 -7.81
C TYR A 55 20.67 -0.90 -7.78
N VAL A 56 20.86 0.26 -7.16
CA VAL A 56 19.84 1.31 -7.10
C VAL A 56 19.49 1.84 -8.49
N ILE A 57 20.50 2.11 -9.32
CA ILE A 57 20.28 2.58 -10.70
C ILE A 57 19.50 1.55 -11.51
N LYS A 58 19.87 0.27 -11.41
CA LYS A 58 19.16 -0.83 -12.07
C LYS A 58 17.68 -0.87 -11.65
N ARG A 59 17.41 -0.78 -10.34
CA ARG A 59 16.05 -0.77 -9.79
C ARG A 59 15.23 0.45 -10.24
N LEU A 60 15.85 1.63 -10.33
CA LEU A 60 15.18 2.82 -10.85
C LEU A 60 14.82 2.68 -12.33
N ILE A 61 15.73 2.13 -13.14
CA ILE A 61 15.44 1.87 -14.57
C ILE A 61 14.31 0.85 -14.71
N GLU A 62 14.35 -0.26 -13.97
CA GLU A 62 13.28 -1.26 -13.93
C GLU A 62 11.94 -0.63 -13.54
N THR A 63 11.93 0.23 -12.52
CA THR A 63 10.77 0.99 -12.07
C THR A 63 10.18 1.85 -13.18
N LEU A 64 11.01 2.68 -13.81
CA LEU A 64 10.57 3.56 -14.91
C LEU A 64 10.03 2.76 -16.11
N PHE A 65 10.70 1.65 -16.43
CA PHE A 65 10.27 0.76 -17.50
C PHE A 65 8.89 0.15 -17.21
N VAL A 66 8.67 -0.36 -15.99
CA VAL A 66 7.38 -0.94 -15.59
C VAL A 66 6.27 0.11 -15.64
N VAL A 67 6.50 1.31 -15.12
CA VAL A 67 5.52 2.41 -15.16
C VAL A 67 5.18 2.78 -16.61
N TRP A 68 6.19 2.89 -17.48
CA TRP A 68 5.98 3.16 -18.90
C TRP A 68 5.18 2.05 -19.60
N VAL A 69 5.50 0.77 -19.33
CA VAL A 69 4.77 -0.36 -19.90
C VAL A 69 3.30 -0.33 -19.46
N ILE A 70 3.03 -0.10 -18.18
CA ILE A 70 1.65 -0.05 -17.66
C ILE A 70 0.88 1.12 -18.27
N ALA A 71 1.48 2.31 -18.35
CA ALA A 71 0.87 3.47 -18.98
C ALA A 71 0.51 3.18 -20.45
N SER A 72 1.45 2.59 -21.20
CA SER A 72 1.26 2.23 -22.60
C SER A 72 0.18 1.17 -22.81
N LEU A 73 0.22 0.10 -22.01
CA LEU A 73 -0.78 -0.97 -22.08
C LEU A 73 -2.19 -0.47 -21.72
N THR A 74 -2.31 0.34 -20.66
CA THR A 74 -3.61 0.89 -20.25
C THR A 74 -4.16 1.81 -21.34
N PHE A 75 -3.31 2.67 -21.94
CA PHE A 75 -3.70 3.51 -23.05
C PHE A 75 -4.22 2.68 -24.24
N LEU A 76 -3.47 1.65 -24.67
CA LEU A 76 -3.85 0.79 -25.79
C LEU A 76 -5.15 0.02 -25.50
N LEU A 77 -5.30 -0.55 -24.29
CA LEU A 77 -6.51 -1.27 -23.90
C LEU A 77 -7.76 -0.40 -23.98
N LEU A 78 -7.68 0.85 -23.56
CA LEU A 78 -8.81 1.79 -23.64
C LEU A 78 -9.19 2.10 -25.10
N ARG A 79 -8.26 2.04 -26.05
CA ARG A 79 -8.53 2.26 -27.48
C ARG A 79 -9.10 1.01 -28.19
N VAL A 80 -8.85 -0.18 -27.65
CA VAL A 80 -9.41 -1.45 -28.19
C VAL A 80 -10.81 -1.70 -27.63
N MET A 81 -11.19 -1.08 -26.52
CA MET A 81 -12.52 -1.24 -25.93
C MET A 81 -13.62 -0.74 -26.89
N PRO A 82 -14.68 -1.53 -27.12
CA PRO A 82 -15.78 -1.11 -27.97
C PRO A 82 -16.57 0.04 -27.32
N GLY A 83 -16.89 1.05 -28.12
CA GLY A 83 -17.62 2.25 -27.72
C GLY A 83 -16.69 3.38 -27.24
N GLY A 84 -17.12 4.60 -27.49
CA GLY A 84 -16.42 5.83 -27.10
C GLY A 84 -16.65 6.24 -25.63
N PRO A 85 -15.90 7.22 -25.13
CA PRO A 85 -16.05 7.72 -23.77
C PRO A 85 -17.41 8.39 -23.52
N PHE A 86 -18.14 8.77 -24.56
CA PHE A 86 -19.43 9.46 -24.47
C PHE A 86 -20.63 8.62 -24.94
N ASP A 87 -20.41 7.36 -25.35
CA ASP A 87 -21.47 6.50 -25.93
C ASP A 87 -22.50 6.01 -24.89
N SER A 88 -22.19 6.07 -23.61
CA SER A 88 -23.09 5.58 -22.53
C SER A 88 -24.09 6.62 -22.02
N GLU A 89 -24.00 7.85 -22.47
CA GLU A 89 -24.93 8.93 -22.07
C GLU A 89 -26.07 9.03 -23.09
N LYS A 90 -27.23 9.59 -22.63
CA LYS A 90 -28.33 9.95 -23.52
C LYS A 90 -27.73 10.64 -24.74
N ALA A 91 -28.15 10.24 -25.94
CA ALA A 91 -27.64 10.72 -27.21
C ALA A 91 -27.39 12.23 -27.17
N LEU A 92 -26.14 12.62 -27.03
CA LEU A 92 -25.74 14.04 -27.08
C LEU A 92 -26.04 14.58 -28.47
N PRO A 93 -26.45 15.84 -28.62
CA PRO A 93 -26.56 16.45 -29.93
C PRO A 93 -25.24 16.30 -30.73
N PRO A 94 -25.30 16.01 -32.04
CA PRO A 94 -24.09 15.77 -32.85
C PRO A 94 -23.04 16.89 -32.76
N GLU A 95 -23.50 18.15 -32.68
CA GLU A 95 -22.63 19.32 -32.53
C GLU A 95 -21.84 19.31 -31.19
N VAL A 96 -22.49 18.88 -30.10
CA VAL A 96 -21.83 18.77 -28.78
C VAL A 96 -20.79 17.65 -28.80
N MET A 97 -21.14 16.53 -29.42
CA MET A 97 -20.22 15.38 -29.56
C MET A 97 -18.97 15.77 -30.38
N GLU A 98 -19.16 16.51 -31.48
CA GLU A 98 -18.04 16.98 -32.30
C GLU A 98 -17.13 17.98 -31.55
N ASN A 99 -17.73 18.88 -30.78
CA ASN A 99 -16.98 19.84 -29.96
C ASN A 99 -16.17 19.13 -28.86
N LEU A 100 -16.74 18.12 -28.20
CA LEU A 100 -16.04 17.30 -27.20
C LEU A 100 -14.91 16.48 -27.86
N ALA A 101 -15.18 15.84 -29.00
CA ALA A 101 -14.17 15.08 -29.73
C ALA A 101 -12.99 15.97 -30.15
N ARG A 102 -13.28 17.21 -30.57
CA ARG A 102 -12.25 18.20 -30.92
C ARG A 102 -11.48 18.69 -29.70
N LYS A 103 -12.19 19.01 -28.59
CA LYS A 103 -11.57 19.47 -27.32
C LYS A 103 -10.59 18.42 -26.77
N TYR A 104 -10.95 17.16 -26.82
CA TYR A 104 -10.18 16.05 -26.23
C TYR A 104 -9.32 15.28 -27.22
N HIS A 105 -9.11 15.83 -28.43
CA HIS A 105 -8.27 15.25 -29.49
C HIS A 105 -8.64 13.80 -29.87
N LEU A 106 -9.93 13.43 -29.75
CA LEU A 106 -10.37 12.07 -30.03
C LEU A 106 -10.39 11.74 -31.52
N ASN A 107 -10.35 12.78 -32.39
CA ASN A 107 -10.29 12.65 -33.84
C ASN A 107 -8.87 12.42 -34.35
N ASP A 108 -7.85 12.58 -33.55
CA ASP A 108 -6.46 12.37 -33.90
C ASP A 108 -6.17 10.88 -34.08
N THR A 109 -5.13 10.54 -34.85
CA THR A 109 -4.70 9.14 -34.96
C THR A 109 -4.20 8.59 -33.64
N VAL A 110 -4.40 7.28 -33.41
CA VAL A 110 -3.97 6.64 -32.14
C VAL A 110 -2.51 6.91 -31.79
N PRO A 111 -1.54 6.87 -32.75
CA PRO A 111 -0.16 7.24 -32.44
C PRO A 111 0.02 8.68 -31.99
N GLN A 112 -0.73 9.64 -32.58
CA GLN A 112 -0.67 11.04 -32.18
C GLN A 112 -1.21 11.23 -30.76
N GLN A 113 -2.35 10.62 -30.44
CA GLN A 113 -2.92 10.64 -29.08
C GLN A 113 -1.97 10.01 -28.06
N TYR A 114 -1.26 8.93 -28.41
CA TYR A 114 -0.28 8.30 -27.55
C TYR A 114 0.93 9.20 -27.30
N LEU A 115 1.46 9.84 -28.33
CA LEU A 115 2.59 10.76 -28.18
C LEU A 115 2.22 11.99 -27.34
N SER A 116 1.03 12.56 -27.55
CA SER A 116 0.50 13.64 -26.72
C SER A 116 0.38 13.21 -25.26
N TYR A 117 -0.24 12.07 -25.00
CA TYR A 117 -0.37 11.50 -23.64
C TYR A 117 0.99 11.30 -22.96
N MET A 118 1.97 10.72 -23.67
CA MET A 118 3.31 10.54 -23.13
C MET A 118 4.03 11.86 -22.87
N ASN A 119 3.85 12.85 -23.73
CA ASN A 119 4.40 14.18 -23.52
C ASN A 119 3.79 14.86 -22.30
N ASP A 120 2.46 14.84 -22.16
CA ASP A 120 1.76 15.43 -21.01
C ASP A 120 2.17 14.74 -19.71
N LEU A 121 2.31 13.40 -19.73
CA LEU A 121 2.79 12.62 -18.60
C LEU A 121 4.21 13.01 -18.16
N LEU A 122 5.11 13.28 -19.10
CA LEU A 122 6.47 13.74 -18.80
C LEU A 122 6.49 15.13 -18.14
N HIS A 123 5.47 15.96 -18.38
CA HIS A 123 5.30 17.25 -17.74
C HIS A 123 4.45 17.19 -16.44
N GLY A 124 4.04 15.98 -16.03
CA GLY A 124 3.22 15.78 -14.83
C GLY A 124 1.74 16.19 -15.01
N ASP A 125 1.31 16.40 -16.23
CA ASP A 125 -0.09 16.68 -16.54
C ASP A 125 -0.83 15.35 -16.83
N LEU A 126 -1.85 15.06 -16.03
CA LEU A 126 -2.71 13.89 -16.19
C LEU A 126 -4.00 14.22 -16.96
N GLY A 127 -4.17 15.46 -17.38
CA GLY A 127 -5.31 15.95 -18.12
C GLY A 127 -6.54 16.25 -17.26
N GLU A 128 -7.65 16.58 -17.96
CA GLU A 128 -8.96 16.85 -17.34
C GLU A 128 -9.85 15.60 -17.40
N SER A 129 -10.67 15.41 -16.36
CA SER A 129 -11.71 14.38 -16.34
C SER A 129 -12.78 14.65 -17.40
N TYR A 130 -13.23 13.63 -18.09
CA TYR A 130 -14.34 13.74 -19.04
C TYR A 130 -15.71 13.89 -18.37
N LYS A 131 -15.82 13.44 -17.12
CA LYS A 131 -17.08 13.42 -16.34
C LYS A 131 -17.17 14.53 -15.29
N TYR A 132 -16.06 14.85 -14.65
CA TYR A 132 -15.98 15.94 -13.69
C TYR A 132 -15.53 17.21 -14.42
N VAL A 133 -16.48 17.87 -15.09
CA VAL A 133 -16.20 19.04 -15.96
C VAL A 133 -15.38 20.10 -15.23
N GLY A 134 -14.25 20.50 -15.84
CA GLY A 134 -13.35 21.51 -15.27
C GLY A 134 -12.48 21.03 -14.12
N ARG A 135 -12.46 19.73 -13.81
CA ARG A 135 -11.57 19.17 -12.79
C ARG A 135 -10.38 18.46 -13.41
N ASN A 136 -9.19 18.91 -13.04
CA ASN A 136 -7.95 18.21 -13.38
C ASN A 136 -7.81 16.93 -12.54
N ILE A 137 -7.32 15.86 -13.15
CA ILE A 137 -7.11 14.57 -12.51
C ILE A 137 -6.13 14.68 -11.34
N THR A 138 -5.09 15.51 -11.48
CA THR A 138 -4.12 15.78 -10.43
C THR A 138 -4.79 16.34 -9.16
N SER A 139 -5.81 17.22 -9.30
CA SER A 139 -6.55 17.74 -8.15
C SER A 139 -7.43 16.68 -7.49
N ILE A 140 -8.09 15.81 -8.29
CA ILE A 140 -8.89 14.70 -7.77
C ILE A 140 -8.01 13.74 -6.95
N ILE A 141 -6.83 13.43 -7.46
CA ILE A 141 -5.85 12.57 -6.78
C ILE A 141 -5.37 13.25 -5.49
N ALA A 142 -4.98 14.52 -5.54
CA ALA A 142 -4.46 15.24 -4.38
C ALA A 142 -5.47 15.34 -3.23
N GLU A 143 -6.76 15.45 -3.53
CA GLU A 143 -7.83 15.51 -2.53
C GLU A 143 -8.15 14.13 -1.92
N SER A 144 -8.09 13.05 -2.72
CA SER A 144 -8.57 11.74 -2.31
C SER A 144 -7.46 10.80 -1.82
N LEU A 145 -6.25 10.91 -2.38
CA LEU A 145 -5.12 10.03 -2.07
C LEU A 145 -4.71 10.04 -0.58
N PRO A 146 -4.65 11.22 0.11
CA PRO A 146 -4.26 11.24 1.51
C PRO A 146 -5.11 10.34 2.41
N ASN A 147 -6.42 10.28 2.17
CA ASN A 147 -7.35 9.46 2.96
C ASN A 147 -7.10 7.97 2.75
N SER A 148 -6.89 7.53 1.50
CA SER A 148 -6.57 6.13 1.20
C SER A 148 -5.20 5.73 1.76
N VAL A 149 -4.20 6.59 1.67
CA VAL A 149 -2.86 6.36 2.24
C VAL A 149 -2.93 6.28 3.76
N GLN A 150 -3.68 7.17 4.40
CA GLN A 150 -3.89 7.16 5.86
C GLN A 150 -4.55 5.85 6.30
N LEU A 151 -5.64 5.44 5.65
CA LEU A 151 -6.30 4.16 5.89
C LEU A 151 -5.32 2.99 5.72
N GLY A 152 -4.55 3.00 4.63
CA GLY A 152 -3.56 1.96 4.32
C GLY A 152 -2.46 1.86 5.36
N ILE A 153 -1.91 2.98 5.82
CA ILE A 153 -0.89 3.03 6.88
C ILE A 153 -1.45 2.46 8.19
N TYR A 154 -2.66 2.88 8.58
CA TYR A 154 -3.28 2.37 9.80
C TYR A 154 -3.55 0.87 9.73
N ALA A 155 -4.06 0.38 8.60
CA ALA A 155 -4.28 -1.04 8.37
C ALA A 155 -2.97 -1.85 8.39
N LEU A 156 -1.88 -1.31 7.84
CA LEU A 156 -0.54 -1.92 7.92
C LEU A 156 -0.05 -2.02 9.35
N ILE A 157 -0.14 -0.94 10.12
CA ILE A 157 0.27 -0.93 11.54
C ILE A 157 -0.48 -2.01 12.32
N ILE A 158 -1.80 -2.09 12.18
CA ILE A 158 -2.62 -3.12 12.80
C ILE A 158 -2.19 -4.52 12.35
N SER A 159 -1.90 -4.68 11.06
CA SER A 159 -1.47 -5.97 10.50
C SER A 159 -0.17 -6.48 11.15
N TYR A 160 0.80 -5.60 11.35
CA TYR A 160 2.07 -5.96 12.00
C TYR A 160 1.92 -6.12 13.51
N LEU A 161 1.15 -5.25 14.17
CA LEU A 161 0.91 -5.31 15.61
C LEU A 161 0.18 -6.59 16.04
N ILE A 162 -0.69 -7.13 15.20
CA ILE A 162 -1.40 -8.38 15.45
C ILE A 162 -0.63 -9.59 14.89
N GLY A 163 -0.19 -9.49 13.64
CA GLY A 163 0.37 -10.64 12.91
C GLY A 163 1.70 -11.12 13.47
N ILE A 164 2.63 -10.22 13.78
CA ILE A 164 3.95 -10.62 14.29
C ILE A 164 3.82 -11.28 15.67
N PRO A 165 3.17 -10.68 16.70
CA PRO A 165 3.06 -11.33 17.99
C PRO A 165 2.30 -12.66 17.93
N ALA A 166 1.22 -12.73 17.15
CA ALA A 166 0.45 -13.97 16.98
C ALA A 166 1.32 -15.09 16.37
N GLY A 167 2.06 -14.79 15.31
CA GLY A 167 2.95 -15.74 14.67
C GLY A 167 4.12 -16.17 15.53
N VAL A 168 4.73 -15.24 16.27
CA VAL A 168 5.81 -15.51 17.22
C VAL A 168 5.33 -16.43 18.34
N LEU A 169 4.20 -16.11 18.96
CA LEU A 169 3.62 -16.92 20.04
C LEU A 169 3.25 -18.31 19.56
N ALA A 170 2.64 -18.43 18.39
CA ALA A 170 2.29 -19.70 17.77
C ALA A 170 3.53 -20.54 17.47
N GLY A 171 4.57 -19.96 16.86
CA GLY A 171 5.82 -20.66 16.56
C GLY A 171 6.63 -21.02 17.79
N TRP A 172 6.69 -20.13 18.81
CA TRP A 172 7.41 -20.39 20.04
C TRP A 172 6.77 -21.49 20.91
N LYS A 173 5.42 -21.53 20.92
CA LYS A 173 4.62 -22.50 21.67
C LYS A 173 3.94 -23.51 20.77
N GLN A 174 4.68 -24.08 19.83
CA GLN A 174 4.18 -25.07 18.86
C GLN A 174 3.38 -26.19 19.55
N GLY A 175 2.25 -26.59 18.94
CA GLY A 175 1.40 -27.70 19.41
C GLY A 175 0.55 -27.40 20.65
N THR A 176 0.56 -26.17 21.15
CA THR A 176 -0.30 -25.74 22.27
C THR A 176 -1.62 -25.13 21.79
N ALA A 177 -2.56 -24.96 22.72
CA ALA A 177 -3.83 -24.27 22.42
C ALA A 177 -3.64 -22.87 21.87
N LEU A 178 -2.56 -22.14 22.28
CA LEU A 178 -2.22 -20.82 21.73
C LEU A 178 -1.83 -20.88 20.25
N ASP A 179 -1.08 -21.92 19.85
CA ASP A 179 -0.73 -22.13 18.44
C ASP A 179 -1.98 -22.42 17.63
N PHE A 180 -2.80 -23.37 18.06
CA PHE A 180 -4.04 -23.72 17.36
C PHE A 180 -5.01 -22.56 17.26
N SER A 181 -5.24 -21.80 18.32
CA SER A 181 -6.16 -20.67 18.30
C SER A 181 -5.66 -19.51 17.41
N ALA A 182 -4.36 -19.18 17.48
CA ALA A 182 -3.77 -18.17 16.63
C ALA A 182 -3.87 -18.53 15.14
N MET A 183 -3.60 -19.79 14.78
CA MET A 183 -3.68 -20.26 13.41
C MET A 183 -5.13 -20.40 12.92
N PHE A 184 -6.04 -20.83 13.79
CA PHE A 184 -7.48 -20.85 13.48
C PHE A 184 -8.00 -19.45 13.16
N LEU A 185 -7.68 -18.45 13.99
CA LEU A 185 -8.06 -17.06 13.74
C LEU A 185 -7.40 -16.50 12.47
N ALA A 186 -6.13 -16.84 12.21
CA ALA A 186 -5.46 -16.44 10.99
C ALA A 186 -6.10 -17.05 9.74
N ILE A 187 -6.45 -18.34 9.75
CA ILE A 187 -7.12 -18.99 8.63
C ILE A 187 -8.51 -18.35 8.41
N SER A 188 -9.28 -18.16 9.47
CA SER A 188 -10.58 -17.50 9.40
C SER A 188 -10.50 -16.09 8.81
N GLY A 189 -9.48 -15.30 9.21
CA GLY A 189 -9.25 -13.94 8.71
C GLY A 189 -8.87 -13.88 7.22
N VAL A 190 -8.20 -14.91 6.69
CA VAL A 190 -7.91 -14.99 5.24
C VAL A 190 -9.12 -15.47 4.44
N SER A 191 -9.91 -16.38 5.02
CA SER A 191 -11.02 -17.05 4.33
C SER A 191 -12.22 -16.13 4.11
N LEU A 192 -12.44 -15.16 5.00
CA LEU A 192 -13.56 -14.25 4.89
C LEU A 192 -13.18 -13.03 4.04
N PRO A 193 -13.90 -12.74 2.95
CA PRO A 193 -13.72 -11.51 2.18
C PRO A 193 -14.02 -10.27 3.03
N SER A 194 -13.26 -9.20 2.87
CA SER A 194 -13.39 -7.96 3.64
C SER A 194 -14.79 -7.32 3.50
N PHE A 195 -15.41 -7.45 2.34
CA PHE A 195 -16.75 -6.91 2.10
C PHE A 195 -17.86 -7.65 2.89
N LEU A 196 -17.65 -8.91 3.28
CA LEU A 196 -18.55 -9.62 4.18
C LEU A 196 -18.25 -9.30 5.64
N MET A 197 -16.98 -9.09 5.99
CA MET A 197 -16.59 -8.74 7.35
C MET A 197 -17.13 -7.36 7.75
N ALA A 198 -17.13 -6.41 6.82
CA ALA A 198 -17.51 -5.02 7.12
C ALA A 198 -18.94 -4.90 7.67
N PRO A 199 -20.00 -5.42 7.02
CA PRO A 199 -21.36 -5.38 7.57
C PRO A 199 -21.50 -6.13 8.90
N ILE A 200 -20.81 -7.28 9.07
CA ILE A 200 -20.83 -8.05 10.31
C ILE A 200 -20.22 -7.25 11.46
N PHE A 201 -19.08 -6.60 11.23
CA PHE A 201 -18.42 -5.79 12.26
C PHE A 201 -19.22 -4.53 12.58
N ILE A 202 -19.83 -3.89 11.59
CA ILE A 202 -20.75 -2.77 11.80
C ILE A 202 -21.94 -3.23 12.68
N LEU A 203 -22.56 -4.37 12.36
CA LEU A 203 -23.66 -4.91 13.16
C LEU A 203 -23.25 -5.14 14.61
N ILE A 204 -22.10 -5.76 14.84
CA ILE A 204 -21.63 -6.10 16.18
C ILE A 204 -21.17 -4.83 16.94
N PHE A 205 -20.24 -4.05 16.38
CA PHE A 205 -19.57 -2.98 17.12
C PHE A 205 -20.34 -1.66 17.11
N CYS A 206 -21.14 -1.38 16.07
CA CYS A 206 -21.88 -0.13 15.99
C CYS A 206 -23.32 -0.29 16.49
N PHE A 207 -24.02 -1.40 16.17
CA PHE A 207 -25.44 -1.56 16.53
C PHE A 207 -25.64 -2.35 17.82
N TRP A 208 -24.95 -3.47 18.02
CA TRP A 208 -25.18 -4.27 19.24
C TRP A 208 -24.43 -3.73 20.44
N LEU A 209 -23.14 -3.37 20.26
CA LEU A 209 -22.30 -2.90 21.35
C LEU A 209 -22.32 -1.37 21.50
N ASN A 210 -22.69 -0.62 20.45
CA ASN A 210 -22.67 0.84 20.41
C ASN A 210 -21.30 1.44 20.79
N TRP A 211 -20.20 0.76 20.44
CA TRP A 211 -18.84 1.20 20.78
C TRP A 211 -18.25 2.15 19.75
N LEU A 212 -18.61 2.00 18.48
CA LEU A 212 -18.01 2.70 17.36
C LEU A 212 -19.07 3.30 16.42
N PRO A 213 -18.80 4.40 15.75
CA PRO A 213 -19.67 4.96 14.71
C PRO A 213 -19.66 4.09 13.46
N VAL A 214 -20.75 4.17 12.67
CA VAL A 214 -20.94 3.30 11.49
C VAL A 214 -20.08 3.70 10.31
N ALA A 215 -19.91 5.00 10.06
CA ALA A 215 -19.28 5.52 8.84
C ALA A 215 -18.67 6.92 9.08
N LEU A 216 -18.16 7.51 8.00
CA LEU A 216 -17.45 8.77 7.91
C LEU A 216 -15.93 8.63 8.14
N TRP A 217 -15.20 9.73 7.97
CA TRP A 217 -13.74 9.79 8.09
C TRP A 217 -13.33 11.10 8.75
N ASP A 218 -13.79 11.32 9.98
CA ASP A 218 -13.70 12.59 10.69
C ASP A 218 -13.05 12.51 12.09
N GLY A 219 -12.47 11.34 12.44
CA GLY A 219 -11.77 11.22 13.71
C GLY A 219 -11.36 9.80 14.08
N PRO A 220 -10.63 9.63 15.19
CA PRO A 220 -10.05 8.35 15.59
C PRO A 220 -11.08 7.22 15.74
N SER A 221 -12.27 7.51 16.24
CA SER A 221 -13.32 6.51 16.41
C SER A 221 -13.83 5.94 15.08
N THR A 222 -13.88 6.76 14.02
CA THR A 222 -14.32 6.34 12.67
C THR A 222 -13.24 5.55 11.92
N TYR A 223 -11.97 5.67 12.31
CA TYR A 223 -10.84 4.98 11.68
C TYR A 223 -10.72 3.51 12.10
N ILE A 224 -11.18 3.16 13.33
CA ILE A 224 -10.93 1.85 13.95
C ILE A 224 -11.47 0.69 13.11
N LEU A 225 -12.75 0.71 12.76
CA LEU A 225 -13.36 -0.38 12.02
C LEU A 225 -12.74 -0.59 10.63
N PRO A 226 -12.65 0.44 9.77
CA PRO A 226 -12.06 0.28 8.45
C PRO A 226 -10.62 -0.24 8.50
N MET A 227 -9.76 0.31 9.40
CA MET A 227 -8.37 -0.11 9.49
C MET A 227 -8.22 -1.54 10.00
N VAL A 228 -9.05 -1.98 10.94
CA VAL A 228 -9.04 -3.36 11.46
C VAL A 228 -9.48 -4.33 10.37
N ILE A 229 -10.60 -4.07 9.70
CA ILE A 229 -11.13 -4.94 8.65
C ILE A 229 -10.14 -5.07 7.49
N LEU A 230 -9.55 -3.95 7.05
CA LEU A 230 -8.55 -3.97 5.99
C LEU A 230 -7.25 -4.66 6.44
N GLY A 231 -6.88 -4.53 7.72
CA GLY A 231 -5.67 -5.08 8.31
C GLY A 231 -5.72 -6.57 8.69
N ILE A 232 -6.91 -7.16 8.92
CA ILE A 232 -7.04 -8.56 9.39
C ILE A 232 -6.42 -9.56 8.39
N ARG A 233 -6.70 -9.42 7.12
CA ARG A 233 -6.21 -10.36 6.10
C ARG A 233 -4.68 -10.33 5.97
N PRO A 234 -4.02 -9.18 5.85
CA PRO A 234 -2.56 -9.10 5.93
C PRO A 234 -1.99 -9.58 7.27
N ALA A 235 -2.65 -9.25 8.41
CA ALA A 235 -2.22 -9.72 9.72
C ALA A 235 -2.17 -11.26 9.78
N ALA A 236 -3.17 -11.92 9.23
CA ALA A 236 -3.24 -13.36 9.15
C ALA A 236 -2.13 -13.97 8.26
N GLN A 237 -1.79 -13.32 7.15
CA GLN A 237 -0.67 -13.72 6.29
C GLN A 237 0.66 -13.56 7.02
N ILE A 238 0.88 -12.42 7.68
CA ILE A 238 2.05 -12.13 8.49
C ILE A 238 2.19 -13.15 9.62
N ALA A 239 1.10 -13.46 10.35
CA ALA A 239 1.12 -14.42 11.44
C ALA A 239 1.56 -15.82 10.98
N ARG A 240 1.02 -16.31 9.87
CA ARG A 240 1.39 -17.63 9.31
C ARG A 240 2.85 -17.66 8.87
N LEU A 241 3.31 -16.63 8.17
CA LEU A 241 4.69 -16.54 7.71
C LEU A 241 5.65 -16.43 8.90
N THR A 242 5.34 -15.57 9.87
CA THR A 242 6.12 -15.42 11.11
C THR A 242 6.22 -16.75 11.85
N ARG A 243 5.10 -17.47 12.01
CA ARG A 243 5.10 -18.79 12.65
C ARG A 243 6.03 -19.78 11.96
N ALA A 244 5.94 -19.89 10.63
CA ALA A 244 6.78 -20.79 9.85
C ALA A 244 8.27 -20.43 10.02
N SER A 245 8.63 -19.17 9.90
CA SER A 245 10.01 -18.69 10.05
C SER A 245 10.54 -18.88 11.49
N VAL A 246 9.70 -18.65 12.50
CA VAL A 246 10.08 -18.90 13.90
C VAL A 246 10.38 -20.39 14.12
N LEU A 247 9.56 -21.29 13.59
CA LEU A 247 9.78 -22.74 13.70
C LEU A 247 11.07 -23.18 13.02
N GLU A 248 11.36 -22.64 11.84
CA GLU A 248 12.62 -22.93 11.13
C GLU A 248 13.84 -22.48 11.96
N VAL A 249 13.78 -21.25 12.45
CA VAL A 249 14.89 -20.65 13.23
C VAL A 249 15.11 -21.38 14.57
N ILE A 250 14.06 -21.74 15.29
CA ILE A 250 14.17 -22.42 16.60
C ILE A 250 14.90 -23.75 16.50
N HIS A 251 14.80 -24.45 15.37
CA HIS A 251 15.44 -25.74 15.16
C HIS A 251 16.86 -25.64 14.59
N SER A 252 17.36 -24.44 14.34
CA SER A 252 18.72 -24.21 13.80
C SER A 252 19.83 -24.50 14.83
N ASP A 253 21.01 -24.88 14.35
CA ASP A 253 22.14 -25.29 15.21
C ASP A 253 22.68 -24.15 16.09
N TYR A 254 22.62 -22.90 15.63
CA TYR A 254 23.07 -21.77 16.44
C TYR A 254 22.13 -21.50 17.64
N ILE A 255 20.85 -21.83 17.54
CA ILE A 255 19.90 -21.77 18.67
C ILE A 255 20.20 -22.91 19.65
N ARG A 256 20.52 -24.12 19.17
CA ARG A 256 20.99 -25.21 20.01
C ARG A 256 22.23 -24.82 20.80
N THR A 257 23.21 -24.21 20.14
CA THR A 257 24.42 -23.68 20.77
C THR A 257 24.13 -22.62 21.82
N ALA A 258 23.20 -21.70 21.52
CA ALA A 258 22.78 -20.66 22.47
C ALA A 258 22.16 -21.26 23.74
N ARG A 259 21.32 -22.29 23.59
CA ARG A 259 20.75 -23.04 24.73
C ARG A 259 21.82 -23.76 25.53
N ALA A 260 22.77 -24.42 24.86
CA ALA A 260 23.89 -25.12 25.51
C ALA A 260 24.79 -24.17 26.31
N LYS A 261 24.91 -22.90 25.89
CA LYS A 261 25.62 -21.83 26.61
C LYS A 261 24.82 -21.27 27.80
N GLY A 262 23.65 -21.78 28.11
CA GLY A 262 22.83 -21.36 29.26
C GLY A 262 22.10 -20.03 29.06
N LEU A 263 21.93 -19.55 27.83
CA LEU A 263 21.15 -18.33 27.60
C LEU A 263 19.69 -18.54 27.97
N ASP A 264 19.09 -17.54 28.61
CA ASP A 264 17.68 -17.56 28.99
C ASP A 264 16.74 -17.50 27.76
N ALA A 265 15.54 -18.01 27.93
CA ALA A 265 14.54 -18.15 26.87
C ALA A 265 14.15 -16.80 26.23
N ARG A 266 14.10 -15.70 27.02
CA ARG A 266 13.80 -14.35 26.51
C ARG A 266 14.92 -13.84 25.63
N THR A 267 16.17 -13.98 26.04
CA THR A 267 17.34 -13.59 25.23
C THR A 267 17.39 -14.37 23.92
N ILE A 268 17.13 -15.68 23.97
CA ILE A 268 17.05 -16.50 22.76
C ILE A 268 15.96 -15.98 21.83
N LEU A 269 14.75 -15.75 22.34
CA LEU A 269 13.62 -15.29 21.54
C LEU A 269 13.91 -13.92 20.91
N PHE A 270 14.20 -12.90 21.72
CA PHE A 270 14.27 -11.51 21.22
C PHE A 270 15.56 -11.21 20.45
N LYS A 271 16.70 -11.80 20.84
CA LYS A 271 18.00 -11.48 20.23
C LYS A 271 18.38 -12.40 19.08
N HIS A 272 17.96 -13.67 19.13
CA HIS A 272 18.41 -14.69 18.17
C HIS A 272 17.28 -15.14 17.24
N VAL A 273 16.07 -15.41 17.75
CA VAL A 273 14.97 -15.92 16.93
C VAL A 273 14.31 -14.80 16.15
N LEU A 274 13.81 -13.76 16.80
CA LEU A 274 13.05 -12.69 16.14
C LEU A 274 13.84 -12.01 15.02
N ARG A 275 15.11 -11.70 15.26
CA ARG A 275 15.94 -11.02 14.27
C ARG A 275 15.97 -11.75 12.92
N ASN A 276 16.05 -13.06 12.93
CA ASN A 276 16.18 -13.85 11.72
C ASN A 276 14.83 -14.28 11.16
N SER A 277 13.84 -14.56 12.02
CA SER A 277 12.51 -14.97 11.57
C SER A 277 11.68 -13.83 10.97
N LEU A 278 12.04 -12.58 11.20
CA LEU A 278 11.35 -11.43 10.59
C LEU A 278 11.84 -11.09 9.17
N ILE A 279 12.97 -11.63 8.70
CA ILE A 279 13.49 -11.35 7.36
C ILE A 279 12.46 -11.71 6.26
N PRO A 280 11.85 -12.91 6.24
CA PRO A 280 10.83 -13.24 5.24
C PRO A 280 9.57 -12.37 5.35
N VAL A 281 9.21 -11.93 6.57
CA VAL A 281 8.08 -11.02 6.77
C VAL A 281 8.34 -9.66 6.14
N LEU A 282 9.56 -9.14 6.28
CA LEU A 282 9.99 -7.89 5.65
C LEU A 282 9.97 -8.00 4.12
N SER A 283 10.40 -9.14 3.55
CA SER A 283 10.32 -9.36 2.10
C SER A 283 8.89 -9.31 1.55
N LEU A 284 7.91 -9.77 2.36
CA LEU A 284 6.50 -9.71 2.00
C LEU A 284 5.92 -8.29 2.14
N SER A 285 6.60 -7.38 2.84
CA SER A 285 6.08 -6.05 3.18
C SER A 285 5.77 -5.19 1.95
N GLY A 286 6.60 -5.24 0.89
CA GLY A 286 6.38 -4.45 -0.33
C GLY A 286 5.05 -4.76 -1.02
N PRO A 287 4.81 -6.00 -1.43
CA PRO A 287 3.53 -6.40 -2.00
C PRO A 287 2.33 -6.12 -1.08
N LEU A 288 2.47 -6.32 0.24
CA LEU A 288 1.41 -6.01 1.21
C LEU A 288 1.15 -4.50 1.30
N MET A 289 2.20 -3.69 1.38
CA MET A 289 2.08 -2.23 1.38
C MET A 289 1.36 -1.76 0.11
N ALA A 290 1.79 -2.21 -1.05
CA ALA A 290 1.15 -1.87 -2.31
C ALA A 290 -0.34 -2.23 -2.30
N ALA A 291 -0.68 -3.47 -1.95
CA ALA A 291 -2.05 -3.95 -1.92
C ALA A 291 -2.95 -3.19 -0.93
N ILE A 292 -2.40 -2.72 0.18
CA ILE A 292 -3.16 -1.98 1.21
C ILE A 292 -3.23 -0.49 0.87
N LEU A 293 -2.12 0.12 0.44
CA LEU A 293 -2.05 1.56 0.15
C LEU A 293 -2.87 1.96 -1.08
N THR A 294 -3.08 1.04 -2.03
CA THR A 294 -4.01 1.26 -3.15
C THR A 294 -5.47 1.31 -2.68
N GLY A 295 -5.71 1.07 -1.39
CA GLY A 295 -7.03 1.10 -0.78
C GLY A 295 -7.89 -0.11 -1.16
N SER A 296 -9.07 -0.12 -0.56
CA SER A 296 -10.11 -1.06 -0.94
C SER A 296 -11.35 -0.26 -1.31
N PHE A 297 -11.70 -0.24 -2.59
CA PHE A 297 -12.93 0.41 -3.06
C PHE A 297 -14.14 0.04 -2.18
N VAL A 298 -14.26 -1.24 -1.87
CA VAL A 298 -15.41 -1.73 -1.11
C VAL A 298 -15.41 -1.18 0.33
N ILE A 299 -14.26 -1.14 0.98
CA ILE A 299 -14.15 -0.59 2.33
C ILE A 299 -14.37 0.92 2.32
N GLU A 300 -13.74 1.64 1.37
CA GLU A 300 -13.96 3.08 1.22
C GLU A 300 -15.43 3.41 0.96
N GLN A 301 -16.12 2.60 0.16
CA GLN A 301 -17.55 2.78 -0.14
C GLN A 301 -18.46 2.48 1.05
N ILE A 302 -18.22 1.37 1.78
CA ILE A 302 -19.06 0.97 2.93
C ILE A 302 -18.94 2.00 4.06
N PHE A 303 -17.71 2.50 4.32
CA PHE A 303 -17.47 3.44 5.41
C PHE A 303 -17.53 4.91 4.97
N ALA A 304 -17.95 5.20 3.74
CA ALA A 304 -18.03 6.55 3.16
C ALA A 304 -16.72 7.35 3.26
N ILE A 305 -15.58 6.67 3.10
CA ILE A 305 -14.26 7.29 3.13
C ILE A 305 -14.03 8.03 1.81
N PRO A 306 -13.62 9.31 1.81
CA PRO A 306 -13.36 10.06 0.59
C PRO A 306 -11.98 9.71 -0.01
N GLY A 307 -11.79 8.41 -0.35
CA GLY A 307 -10.55 7.86 -0.86
C GLY A 307 -10.49 7.80 -2.39
N ILE A 308 -9.28 7.44 -2.90
CA ILE A 308 -8.99 7.39 -4.34
C ILE A 308 -9.52 6.12 -5.03
N ALA A 309 -9.67 5.01 -4.30
CA ALA A 309 -10.05 3.73 -4.90
C ALA A 309 -11.45 3.77 -5.54
N LYS A 310 -12.38 4.57 -4.98
CA LYS A 310 -13.69 4.79 -5.59
C LYS A 310 -13.60 5.46 -6.96
N HIS A 311 -12.65 6.38 -7.14
CA HIS A 311 -12.49 7.09 -8.41
C HIS A 311 -12.01 6.15 -9.52
N LEU A 312 -11.17 5.16 -9.22
CA LEU A 312 -10.78 4.14 -10.19
C LEU A 312 -12.01 3.35 -10.67
N VAL A 313 -12.83 2.83 -9.76
CA VAL A 313 -13.99 2.00 -10.13
C VAL A 313 -15.05 2.83 -10.86
N VAL A 314 -15.35 4.02 -10.35
CA VAL A 314 -16.33 4.93 -10.97
C VAL A 314 -15.87 5.40 -12.35
N SER A 315 -14.56 5.65 -12.55
CA SER A 315 -14.02 6.07 -13.84
C SER A 315 -14.21 4.98 -14.92
N VAL A 316 -14.02 3.70 -14.55
CA VAL A 316 -14.25 2.57 -15.47
C VAL A 316 -15.72 2.49 -15.86
N THR A 317 -16.63 2.57 -14.88
CA THR A 317 -18.08 2.53 -15.13
C THR A 317 -18.53 3.70 -16.01
N ASN A 318 -17.97 4.88 -15.79
CA ASN A 318 -18.32 6.10 -16.52
C ASN A 318 -17.52 6.28 -17.81
N ARG A 319 -16.59 5.40 -18.15
CA ARG A 319 -15.68 5.51 -19.29
C ARG A 319 -14.87 6.81 -19.32
N ASP A 320 -14.47 7.29 -18.16
CA ASP A 320 -13.62 8.47 -18.01
C ASP A 320 -12.15 8.09 -18.25
N TYR A 321 -11.75 8.08 -19.53
CA TYR A 321 -10.43 7.57 -19.95
C TYR A 321 -9.26 8.27 -19.25
N PRO A 322 -9.21 9.62 -19.18
CA PRO A 322 -8.11 10.27 -18.47
C PRO A 322 -8.05 9.89 -16.98
N LEU A 323 -9.20 9.78 -16.30
CA LEU A 323 -9.23 9.39 -14.89
C LEU A 323 -8.83 7.92 -14.68
N ILE A 324 -9.19 7.02 -15.62
CA ILE A 324 -8.71 5.63 -15.61
C ILE A 324 -7.18 5.59 -15.76
N LEU A 325 -6.64 6.31 -16.75
CA LEU A 325 -5.20 6.38 -16.99
C LEU A 325 -4.46 6.94 -15.78
N GLY A 326 -4.92 8.06 -15.24
CA GLY A 326 -4.29 8.73 -14.10
C GLY A 326 -4.33 7.89 -12.82
N THR A 327 -5.48 7.27 -12.49
CA THR A 327 -5.60 6.42 -11.28
C THR A 327 -4.84 5.11 -11.43
N THR A 328 -4.85 4.48 -12.60
CA THR A 328 -4.06 3.25 -12.87
C THR A 328 -2.57 3.53 -12.79
N LEU A 329 -2.12 4.65 -13.37
CA LEU A 329 -0.73 5.09 -13.27
C LEU A 329 -0.33 5.34 -11.82
N LEU A 330 -1.16 6.05 -11.06
CA LEU A 330 -0.94 6.31 -9.64
C LEU A 330 -0.74 5.00 -8.86
N PHE A 331 -1.65 4.04 -9.01
CA PHE A 331 -1.55 2.75 -8.31
C PHE A 331 -0.32 1.96 -8.74
N SER A 332 0.06 2.03 -10.00
CA SER A 332 1.28 1.42 -10.52
C SER A 332 2.53 2.04 -9.88
N VAL A 333 2.58 3.36 -9.80
CA VAL A 333 3.67 4.08 -9.12
C VAL A 333 3.72 3.72 -7.64
N MET A 334 2.58 3.69 -6.95
CA MET A 334 2.52 3.29 -5.54
C MET A 334 3.04 1.86 -5.32
N LEU A 335 2.63 0.90 -6.19
CA LEU A 335 3.09 -0.48 -6.13
C LEU A 335 4.61 -0.58 -6.31
N VAL A 336 5.14 0.08 -7.33
CA VAL A 336 6.57 0.00 -7.64
C VAL A 336 7.40 0.71 -6.58
N VAL A 337 6.94 1.85 -6.07
CA VAL A 337 7.57 2.57 -4.96
C VAL A 337 7.56 1.71 -3.69
N ALA A 338 6.43 1.07 -3.35
CA ALA A 338 6.36 0.18 -2.19
C ALA A 338 7.35 -1.00 -2.30
N ASN A 339 7.47 -1.60 -3.48
CA ASN A 339 8.46 -2.65 -3.73
C ASN A 339 9.90 -2.10 -3.64
N LEU A 340 10.18 -0.95 -4.23
CA LEU A 340 11.49 -0.30 -4.14
C LEU A 340 11.87 -0.02 -2.68
N ILE A 341 10.93 0.50 -1.89
CA ILE A 341 11.14 0.71 -0.44
C ILE A 341 11.56 -0.60 0.23
N THR A 342 10.84 -1.68 -0.05
CA THR A 342 11.13 -2.98 0.56
C THR A 342 12.47 -3.53 0.11
N ASP A 343 12.81 -3.42 -1.16
CA ASP A 343 14.11 -3.84 -1.68
C ASP A 343 15.26 -3.08 -1.01
N LEU A 344 15.10 -1.76 -0.83
CA LEU A 344 16.08 -0.93 -0.13
C LEU A 344 16.19 -1.29 1.36
N LEU A 345 15.07 -1.54 2.03
CA LEU A 345 15.06 -2.00 3.43
C LEU A 345 15.74 -3.36 3.57
N MET A 346 15.47 -4.30 2.65
CA MET A 346 16.11 -5.60 2.64
C MET A 346 17.62 -5.50 2.42
N ALA A 347 18.07 -4.64 1.52
CA ALA A 347 19.50 -4.40 1.28
C ALA A 347 20.23 -3.84 2.52
N VAL A 348 19.52 -3.11 3.40
CA VAL A 348 20.07 -2.61 4.68
C VAL A 348 20.09 -3.68 5.75
N ILE A 349 19.06 -4.53 5.81
CA ILE A 349 18.86 -5.51 6.90
C ILE A 349 19.60 -6.81 6.64
N ASP A 350 19.59 -7.31 5.41
CA ASP A 350 20.25 -8.55 5.01
C ASP A 350 21.54 -8.26 4.23
N PRO A 351 22.73 -8.46 4.84
CA PRO A 351 24.00 -8.24 4.16
C PRO A 351 24.27 -9.26 3.03
N ARG A 352 23.47 -10.32 2.89
CA ARG A 352 23.62 -11.33 1.83
C ARG A 352 23.13 -10.85 0.47
N VAL A 353 22.20 -9.89 0.45
CA VAL A 353 21.68 -9.25 -0.77
C VAL A 353 22.76 -8.49 -1.55
N LYS A 354 23.93 -8.25 -0.94
CA LYS A 354 25.07 -7.53 -1.56
C LYS A 354 25.82 -8.33 -2.62
N MET A 355 25.51 -9.61 -2.83
CA MET A 355 26.32 -10.51 -3.69
C MET A 355 25.60 -10.94 -4.98
N THR A 356 24.42 -10.42 -5.27
CA THR A 356 23.69 -10.68 -6.51
C THR A 356 23.35 -9.39 -7.24
#